data_543496f0e57936e1048a6632da0b176d
#
_entry.id   543496f0e57936e1048a6632da0b176d
#
_cell.length_a   1.000
_cell.length_b   1.000
_cell.length_c   1.000
_cell.angle_alpha   90.00
_cell.angle_beta   90.00
_cell.angle_gamma   90.00
#
_symmetry.space_group_name_H-M   'P 1'
#
loop_
_entity.id
_entity.type
_entity.pdbx_description
1 polymer ?
#
loop_
_entity_poly.entity_id
_entity_poly.type
_entity_poly.pdbx_seq_one_letter_code
_entity_poly.pdbx_strand_id
1 'polypeptide(L)'
;MAKLVLLLVALTGRAGAAPLSERRPAPQLWAEAALTSAAFAGAVVIEGTRGEHAGRWDWEPGVDVTVRRNFNNDAAQVSNLTGVITLLLPLVGQFAAGFDPGLANATMMYVEAHAANLLLVTATKEIVRRPRPYTHSDDPAVQRFAREQGSEAYVSFYSGHASTAFTAAVAGSLLYAGRTRDAWSRHFMWGTELLLAGTTAQLRVRAGRHYRTDIWVGSAVGIAIGVAVPALHGAIPRLSASELAVAGGGLVLGLVGGELVDPCRLLGCVAPEAAAPEGPGPGAAEGAQWSLTPGAVGEGAGLQFSAKW
;
A
#
# COMPACT_ATOMS: atom_id res chain seq x y z
N MET A 1 18.01 5.23 2.14
CA MET A 1 17.52 5.14 0.73
C MET A 1 18.63 4.75 -0.24
N ALA A 2 19.71 5.54 -0.44
CA ALA A 2 20.77 5.22 -1.41
C ALA A 2 21.43 3.84 -1.18
N LYS A 3 21.71 3.44 0.06
CA LYS A 3 22.26 2.11 0.38
C LYS A 3 21.33 0.95 0.06
N LEU A 4 19.99 1.16 0.15
CA LEU A 4 18.98 0.15 -0.20
C LEU A 4 18.89 -0.04 -1.72
N VAL A 5 19.01 1.04 -2.50
CA VAL A 5 19.09 1.00 -3.96
C VAL A 5 20.36 0.29 -4.40
N LEU A 6 21.50 0.53 -3.75
CA LEU A 6 22.76 -0.16 -4.01
C LEU A 6 22.70 -1.65 -3.66
N LEU A 7 21.99 -2.03 -2.61
CA LEU A 7 21.75 -3.44 -2.26
C LEU A 7 20.87 -4.13 -3.32
N LEU A 8 19.84 -3.45 -3.81
CA LEU A 8 19.02 -3.90 -4.94
C LEU A 8 19.86 -4.16 -6.18
N VAL A 9 20.74 -3.23 -6.54
CA VAL A 9 21.66 -3.36 -7.68
C VAL A 9 22.64 -4.52 -7.47
N ALA A 10 23.14 -4.73 -6.25
CA ALA A 10 24.06 -5.83 -5.95
C ALA A 10 23.37 -7.21 -6.01
N LEU A 11 22.10 -7.30 -5.62
CA LEU A 11 21.31 -8.53 -5.69
C LEU A 11 20.93 -8.90 -7.13
N THR A 12 20.71 -7.91 -8.01
CA THR A 12 20.38 -8.15 -9.42
C THR A 12 21.58 -8.65 -10.25
N GLY A 13 22.82 -8.46 -9.78
CA GLY A 13 24.03 -8.85 -10.51
C GLY A 13 24.38 -10.35 -10.47
N ARG A 14 23.74 -11.16 -9.61
CA ARG A 14 24.12 -12.57 -9.36
C ARG A 14 23.07 -13.63 -9.68
N ALA A 15 21.83 -13.29 -9.89
CA ALA A 15 20.79 -14.27 -10.20
C ALA A 15 20.68 -14.46 -11.71
N GLY A 16 21.10 -15.60 -12.22
CA GLY A 16 20.58 -16.11 -13.46
C GLY A 16 19.10 -16.40 -13.23
N ALA A 17 18.22 -15.47 -13.64
CA ALA A 17 16.77 -15.64 -13.45
C ALA A 17 16.33 -16.94 -14.11
N ALA A 18 15.74 -17.85 -13.34
CA ALA A 18 14.96 -18.94 -13.91
C ALA A 18 13.84 -18.29 -14.74
N PRO A 19 13.64 -18.70 -16.00
CA PRO A 19 12.63 -18.08 -16.82
C PRO A 19 11.26 -18.27 -16.15
N LEU A 20 10.54 -17.17 -15.94
CA LEU A 20 9.16 -17.20 -15.40
C LEU A 20 8.24 -18.10 -16.22
N SER A 21 8.60 -18.37 -17.48
CA SER A 21 7.88 -19.25 -18.41
C SER A 21 7.98 -20.74 -18.07
N GLU A 22 8.89 -21.16 -17.18
CA GLU A 22 8.98 -22.57 -16.79
C GLU A 22 7.79 -22.97 -15.88
N ARG A 23 7.19 -24.12 -16.18
CA ARG A 23 6.13 -24.68 -15.33
C ARG A 23 6.74 -25.16 -14.02
N ARG A 24 6.24 -24.65 -12.89
CA ARG A 24 6.62 -25.14 -11.58
C ARG A 24 5.95 -26.48 -11.28
N PRO A 25 6.61 -27.38 -10.53
CA PRO A 25 5.99 -28.60 -10.08
C PRO A 25 4.73 -28.34 -9.25
N ALA A 26 3.67 -29.09 -9.49
CA ALA A 26 2.39 -28.91 -8.80
C ALA A 26 2.51 -28.94 -7.25
N PRO A 27 3.30 -29.82 -6.62
CA PRO A 27 3.45 -29.82 -5.17
C PRO A 27 4.03 -28.52 -4.62
N GLN A 28 4.96 -27.87 -5.33
CA GLN A 28 5.53 -26.58 -4.94
C GLN A 28 4.46 -25.48 -5.02
N LEU A 29 3.69 -25.42 -6.09
CA LEU A 29 2.59 -24.45 -6.25
C LEU A 29 1.54 -24.58 -5.14
N TRP A 30 1.19 -25.81 -4.76
CA TRP A 30 0.24 -26.05 -3.66
C TRP A 30 0.80 -25.61 -2.31
N ALA A 31 2.09 -25.84 -2.05
CA ALA A 31 2.74 -25.39 -0.82
C ALA A 31 2.77 -23.86 -0.73
N GLU A 32 3.14 -23.18 -1.82
CA GLU A 32 3.13 -21.71 -1.92
C GLU A 32 1.72 -21.15 -1.73
N ALA A 33 0.71 -21.72 -2.39
CA ALA A 33 -0.68 -21.31 -2.24
C ALA A 33 -1.17 -21.51 -0.79
N ALA A 34 -0.82 -22.59 -0.14
CA ALA A 34 -1.18 -22.85 1.25
C ALA A 34 -0.54 -21.83 2.21
N LEU A 35 0.75 -21.54 2.06
CA LEU A 35 1.47 -20.53 2.86
C LEU A 35 0.89 -19.13 2.65
N THR A 36 0.63 -18.77 1.41
CA THR A 36 0.01 -17.47 1.04
C THR A 36 -1.38 -17.35 1.67
N SER A 37 -2.19 -18.40 1.57
CA SER A 37 -3.53 -18.42 2.19
C SER A 37 -3.46 -18.35 3.71
N ALA A 38 -2.50 -19.04 4.34
CA ALA A 38 -2.28 -18.97 5.78
C ALA A 38 -1.85 -17.58 6.23
N ALA A 39 -1.01 -16.87 5.45
CA ALA A 39 -0.63 -15.50 5.74
C ALA A 39 -1.82 -14.52 5.67
N PHE A 40 -2.67 -14.63 4.65
CA PHE A 40 -3.92 -13.86 4.57
C PHE A 40 -4.85 -14.19 5.73
N ALA A 41 -5.07 -15.47 6.02
CA ALA A 41 -5.92 -15.88 7.13
C ALA A 41 -5.39 -15.35 8.48
N GLY A 42 -4.08 -15.43 8.70
CA GLY A 42 -3.44 -14.86 9.88
C GLY A 42 -3.67 -13.36 10.01
N ALA A 43 -3.52 -12.61 8.94
CA ALA A 43 -3.79 -11.17 8.92
C ALA A 43 -5.27 -10.86 9.25
N VAL A 44 -6.21 -11.60 8.64
CA VAL A 44 -7.66 -11.45 8.90
C VAL A 44 -8.00 -11.78 10.35
N VAL A 45 -7.41 -12.83 10.91
CA VAL A 45 -7.62 -13.19 12.32
C VAL A 45 -7.11 -12.08 13.25
N ILE A 46 -5.90 -11.57 13.02
CA ILE A 46 -5.34 -10.47 13.82
C ILE A 46 -6.23 -9.24 13.73
N GLU A 47 -6.68 -8.86 12.53
CA GLU A 47 -7.58 -7.72 12.30
C GLU A 47 -8.93 -7.92 12.99
N GLY A 48 -9.55 -9.11 12.81
CA GLY A 48 -10.88 -9.44 13.34
C GLY A 48 -10.91 -9.66 14.86
N THR A 49 -9.76 -9.95 15.47
CA THR A 49 -9.63 -10.09 16.94
C THR A 49 -9.13 -8.82 17.62
N ARG A 50 -8.97 -7.72 16.85
CA ARG A 50 -8.56 -6.42 17.39
C ARG A 50 -9.61 -5.93 18.39
N GLY A 51 -9.21 -5.84 19.67
CA GLY A 51 -10.04 -5.26 20.73
C GLY A 51 -9.98 -3.72 20.75
N GLU A 52 -10.73 -3.12 21.67
CA GLU A 52 -10.57 -1.70 21.97
C GLU A 52 -9.21 -1.47 22.63
N HIS A 53 -8.42 -0.55 22.08
CA HIS A 53 -7.06 -0.30 22.54
C HIS A 53 -6.81 1.19 22.72
N ALA A 54 -6.04 1.51 23.78
CA ALA A 54 -5.32 2.77 23.91
C ALA A 54 -3.95 2.67 23.20
N GLY A 55 -3.40 3.82 22.81
CA GLY A 55 -2.04 3.90 22.28
C GLY A 55 -1.00 3.46 23.31
N ARG A 56 0.10 2.89 22.84
CA ARG A 56 1.26 2.47 23.67
C ARG A 56 2.55 3.20 23.33
N TRP A 57 2.57 3.89 22.20
CA TRP A 57 3.79 4.50 21.66
C TRP A 57 3.90 5.95 22.15
N ASP A 58 4.95 6.23 22.92
CA ASP A 58 5.17 7.56 23.52
C ASP A 58 6.29 8.35 22.83
N TRP A 59 7.03 7.72 21.89
CA TRP A 59 8.17 8.35 21.23
C TRP A 59 7.78 9.06 19.94
N GLU A 60 8.10 10.35 19.83
CA GLU A 60 7.90 11.16 18.62
C GLU A 60 9.25 11.74 18.15
N PRO A 61 9.80 11.26 17.01
CA PRO A 61 10.93 11.94 16.38
C PRO A 61 10.57 13.36 15.98
N GLY A 62 11.54 14.29 16.03
CA GLY A 62 11.31 15.71 15.69
C GLY A 62 10.71 15.92 14.29
N VAL A 63 11.03 15.05 13.31
CA VAL A 63 10.47 15.08 11.95
C VAL A 63 8.95 14.80 11.91
N ASP A 64 8.41 14.10 12.90
CA ASP A 64 6.99 13.76 12.99
C ASP A 64 6.17 14.85 13.68
N VAL A 65 6.80 15.67 14.52
CA VAL A 65 6.13 16.79 15.22
C VAL A 65 5.48 17.77 14.23
N THR A 66 6.11 17.99 13.08
CA THR A 66 5.63 18.93 12.06
C THR A 66 4.31 18.52 11.40
N VAL A 67 3.94 17.23 11.48
CA VAL A 67 2.74 16.66 10.86
C VAL A 67 1.72 16.14 11.87
N ARG A 68 2.00 16.35 13.16
CA ARG A 68 1.23 15.83 14.29
C ARG A 68 -0.26 16.20 14.28
N ARG A 69 -0.64 17.33 13.65
CA ARG A 69 -2.01 17.83 13.63
C ARG A 69 -2.63 17.82 12.23
N ASN A 70 -1.95 17.19 11.27
CA ASN A 70 -2.49 17.09 9.92
C ASN A 70 -3.83 16.34 9.94
N PHE A 71 -4.78 16.86 9.18
CA PHE A 71 -6.04 16.21 8.90
C PHE A 71 -6.58 16.71 7.56
N ASN A 72 -6.79 15.80 6.61
CA ASN A 72 -7.38 16.11 5.32
C ASN A 72 -8.02 14.83 4.73
N ASN A 73 -9.35 14.77 4.71
CA ASN A 73 -10.08 13.61 4.21
C ASN A 73 -9.97 13.45 2.69
N ASP A 74 -9.88 14.53 1.93
CA ASP A 74 -9.72 14.43 0.47
C ASP A 74 -8.38 13.82 0.10
N ALA A 75 -7.32 14.20 0.83
CA ALA A 75 -6.01 13.54 0.69
C ALA A 75 -6.08 12.05 1.05
N ALA A 76 -6.89 11.67 2.04
CA ALA A 76 -7.11 10.26 2.37
C ALA A 76 -7.79 9.52 1.22
N GLN A 77 -8.84 10.07 0.63
CA GLN A 77 -9.57 9.47 -0.50
C GLN A 77 -8.68 9.32 -1.75
N VAL A 78 -7.95 10.39 -2.12
CA VAL A 78 -7.02 10.32 -3.25
C VAL A 78 -5.92 9.30 -2.99
N SER A 79 -5.42 9.19 -1.74
CA SER A 79 -4.42 8.16 -1.40
C SER A 79 -4.97 6.73 -1.48
N ASN A 80 -6.25 6.53 -1.19
CA ASN A 80 -6.91 5.23 -1.38
C ASN A 80 -6.99 4.89 -2.88
N LEU A 81 -7.43 5.85 -3.70
CA LEU A 81 -7.52 5.67 -5.16
C LEU A 81 -6.16 5.37 -5.79
N THR A 82 -5.14 6.18 -5.48
CA THR A 82 -3.78 5.95 -6.02
C THR A 82 -3.21 4.62 -5.54
N GLY A 83 -3.47 4.22 -4.29
CA GLY A 83 -3.08 2.92 -3.74
C GLY A 83 -3.74 1.75 -4.47
N VAL A 84 -5.03 1.85 -4.79
CA VAL A 84 -5.74 0.82 -5.56
C VAL A 84 -5.21 0.73 -6.99
N ILE A 85 -4.94 1.87 -7.63
CA ILE A 85 -4.36 1.86 -8.99
C ILE A 85 -2.98 1.20 -8.97
N THR A 86 -2.11 1.56 -8.01
CA THR A 86 -0.79 0.92 -7.83
C THR A 86 -0.89 -0.58 -7.62
N LEU A 87 -1.91 -1.05 -6.88
CA LEU A 87 -2.13 -2.48 -6.66
C LEU A 87 -2.58 -3.22 -7.91
N LEU A 88 -3.40 -2.60 -8.76
CA LEU A 88 -4.02 -3.26 -9.91
C LEU A 88 -3.21 -3.12 -11.20
N LEU A 89 -2.46 -2.04 -11.39
CA LEU A 89 -1.74 -1.77 -12.64
C LEU A 89 -0.71 -2.86 -13.00
N PRO A 90 0.08 -3.42 -12.06
CA PRO A 90 0.98 -4.53 -12.39
C PRO A 90 0.23 -5.77 -12.88
N LEU A 91 -0.95 -6.07 -12.33
CA LEU A 91 -1.76 -7.21 -12.77
C LEU A 91 -2.24 -6.99 -14.21
N VAL A 92 -2.72 -5.78 -14.55
CA VAL A 92 -3.07 -5.41 -15.92
C VAL A 92 -1.87 -5.59 -16.84
N GLY A 93 -0.70 -5.12 -16.44
CA GLY A 93 0.55 -5.33 -17.18
C GLY A 93 0.90 -6.80 -17.40
N GLN A 94 0.72 -7.65 -16.36
CA GLN A 94 0.94 -9.10 -16.49
C GLN A 94 0.02 -9.74 -17.53
N PHE A 95 -1.27 -9.37 -17.56
CA PHE A 95 -2.19 -9.83 -18.58
C PHE A 95 -1.81 -9.32 -19.98
N ALA A 96 -1.40 -8.07 -20.09
CA ALA A 96 -0.96 -7.47 -21.36
C ALA A 96 0.33 -8.14 -21.91
N ALA A 97 1.19 -8.66 -21.04
CA ALA A 97 2.41 -9.38 -21.43
C ALA A 97 2.12 -10.79 -22.02
N GLY A 98 0.88 -11.29 -21.91
CA GLY A 98 0.43 -12.53 -22.56
C GLY A 98 -0.09 -13.60 -21.59
N PHE A 99 -0.80 -14.57 -22.16
CA PHE A 99 -1.41 -15.70 -21.45
C PHE A 99 -0.52 -16.95 -21.61
N ASP A 100 0.55 -17.01 -20.84
CA ASP A 100 1.52 -18.10 -20.80
C ASP A 100 1.72 -18.61 -19.35
N PRO A 101 2.48 -19.67 -19.11
CA PRO A 101 2.78 -20.13 -17.74
C PRO A 101 3.41 -19.05 -16.85
N GLY A 102 4.10 -18.06 -17.44
CA GLY A 102 4.69 -16.94 -16.72
C GLY A 102 3.66 -16.03 -16.07
N LEU A 103 2.44 -15.93 -16.64
CA LEU A 103 1.34 -15.17 -16.03
C LEU A 103 0.97 -15.78 -14.65
N ALA A 104 0.76 -17.10 -14.59
CA ALA A 104 0.39 -17.76 -13.36
C ALA A 104 1.50 -17.64 -12.30
N ASN A 105 2.75 -17.84 -12.70
CA ASN A 105 3.91 -17.71 -11.80
C ASN A 105 4.06 -16.28 -11.27
N ALA A 106 4.00 -15.27 -12.14
CA ALA A 106 4.11 -13.87 -11.74
C ALA A 106 2.96 -13.45 -10.82
N THR A 107 1.72 -13.84 -11.16
CA THR A 107 0.55 -13.55 -10.33
C THR A 107 0.66 -14.20 -8.96
N MET A 108 1.12 -15.46 -8.88
CA MET A 108 1.30 -16.14 -7.60
C MET A 108 2.32 -15.44 -6.71
N MET A 109 3.50 -15.11 -7.24
CA MET A 109 4.52 -14.37 -6.49
C MET A 109 4.05 -12.98 -6.07
N TYR A 110 3.28 -12.31 -6.92
CA TYR A 110 2.70 -11.01 -6.60
C TYR A 110 1.72 -11.09 -5.42
N VAL A 111 0.83 -12.08 -5.45
CA VAL A 111 -0.14 -12.32 -4.35
C VAL A 111 0.59 -12.74 -3.07
N GLU A 112 1.63 -13.59 -3.17
CA GLU A 112 2.47 -13.98 -2.04
C GLU A 112 3.15 -12.77 -1.38
N ALA A 113 3.72 -11.86 -2.18
CA ALA A 113 4.33 -10.64 -1.66
C ALA A 113 3.30 -9.78 -0.89
N HIS A 114 2.09 -9.67 -1.40
CA HIS A 114 1.02 -8.93 -0.72
C HIS A 114 0.52 -9.64 0.55
N ALA A 115 0.44 -10.97 0.55
CA ALA A 115 0.08 -11.74 1.74
C ALA A 115 1.12 -11.56 2.86
N ALA A 116 2.40 -11.67 2.52
CA ALA A 116 3.49 -11.44 3.46
C ALA A 116 3.48 -10.00 4.02
N ASN A 117 3.27 -9.00 3.15
CA ASN A 117 3.16 -7.60 3.57
C ASN A 117 1.95 -7.38 4.49
N LEU A 118 0.78 -7.92 4.13
CA LEU A 118 -0.44 -7.76 4.92
C LEU A 118 -0.28 -8.36 6.32
N LEU A 119 0.24 -9.57 6.42
CA LEU A 119 0.50 -10.22 7.71
C LEU A 119 1.46 -9.40 8.56
N LEU A 120 2.57 -8.95 7.98
CA LEU A 120 3.59 -8.20 8.71
C LEU A 120 3.08 -6.83 9.18
N VAL A 121 2.36 -6.09 8.34
CA VAL A 121 1.82 -4.78 8.71
C VAL A 121 0.75 -4.91 9.78
N THR A 122 -0.15 -5.90 9.67
CA THR A 122 -1.23 -6.11 10.64
C THR A 122 -0.66 -6.51 12.00
N ALA A 123 0.27 -7.46 12.04
CA ALA A 123 0.94 -7.85 13.27
C ALA A 123 1.70 -6.68 13.92
N THR A 124 2.44 -5.90 13.13
CA THR A 124 3.19 -4.74 13.63
C THR A 124 2.27 -3.68 14.23
N LYS A 125 1.15 -3.38 13.60
CA LYS A 125 0.16 -2.43 14.09
C LYS A 125 -0.37 -2.83 15.47
N GLU A 126 -0.69 -4.10 15.68
CA GLU A 126 -1.19 -4.61 16.95
C GLU A 126 -0.13 -4.58 18.07
N ILE A 127 1.13 -4.82 17.71
CA ILE A 127 2.25 -4.79 18.69
C ILE A 127 2.56 -3.33 19.08
N VAL A 128 2.66 -2.44 18.09
CA VAL A 128 3.18 -1.08 18.29
C VAL A 128 2.12 -0.13 18.83
N ARG A 129 0.92 -0.14 18.31
CA ARG A 129 -0.24 0.70 18.72
C ARG A 129 0.08 2.18 18.83
N ARG A 130 0.67 2.74 17.76
CA ARG A 130 1.01 4.16 17.68
C ARG A 130 -0.24 5.00 17.41
N PRO A 131 -0.52 6.06 18.20
CA PRO A 131 -1.58 7.02 17.87
C PRO A 131 -1.37 7.65 16.50
N ARG A 132 -2.44 7.91 15.76
CA ARG A 132 -2.36 8.60 14.47
C ARG A 132 -2.21 10.12 14.67
N PRO A 133 -1.62 10.86 13.72
CA PRO A 133 -1.43 12.31 13.82
C PRO A 133 -2.69 13.09 14.20
N TYR A 134 -3.83 12.78 13.59
CA TYR A 134 -5.08 13.48 13.84
C TYR A 134 -5.60 13.37 15.30
N THR A 135 -5.14 12.38 16.07
CA THR A 135 -5.53 12.24 17.50
C THR A 135 -5.03 13.39 18.37
N HIS A 136 -4.04 14.13 17.88
CA HIS A 136 -3.44 15.28 18.57
C HIS A 136 -4.03 16.63 18.11
N SER A 137 -5.07 16.62 17.29
CA SER A 137 -5.73 17.85 16.84
C SER A 137 -6.50 18.51 17.99
N ASP A 138 -6.48 19.82 18.06
CA ASP A 138 -7.29 20.61 18.99
C ASP A 138 -8.68 20.94 18.40
N ASP A 139 -8.93 20.64 17.12
CA ASP A 139 -10.20 20.86 16.44
C ASP A 139 -11.26 19.86 16.98
N PRO A 140 -12.40 20.35 17.52
CA PRO A 140 -13.44 19.49 18.07
C PRO A 140 -14.05 18.49 17.05
N ALA A 141 -14.11 18.87 15.77
CA ALA A 141 -14.62 17.98 14.71
C ALA A 141 -13.64 16.83 14.45
N VAL A 142 -12.34 17.13 14.39
CA VAL A 142 -11.28 16.12 14.22
C VAL A 142 -11.17 15.21 15.46
N GLN A 143 -11.35 15.77 16.66
CA GLN A 143 -11.41 14.98 17.89
C GLN A 143 -12.62 14.03 17.91
N ARG A 144 -13.77 14.48 17.41
CA ARG A 144 -14.95 13.61 17.27
C ARG A 144 -14.66 12.48 16.29
N PHE A 145 -14.13 12.81 15.12
CA PHE A 145 -13.70 11.82 14.15
C PHE A 145 -12.72 10.80 14.76
N ALA A 146 -11.72 11.25 15.53
CA ALA A 146 -10.75 10.37 16.18
C ALA A 146 -11.43 9.38 17.16
N ARG A 147 -12.42 9.84 17.94
CA ARG A 147 -13.19 8.98 18.84
C ARG A 147 -14.04 7.94 18.07
N GLU A 148 -14.62 8.34 16.95
CA GLU A 148 -15.43 7.45 16.10
C GLU A 148 -14.58 6.35 15.44
N GLN A 149 -13.28 6.59 15.21
CA GLN A 149 -12.37 5.58 14.68
C GLN A 149 -12.02 4.47 15.70
N GLY A 150 -12.27 4.65 16.97
CA GLY A 150 -11.96 3.64 17.99
C GLY A 150 -10.49 3.19 17.96
N SER A 151 -10.26 1.87 17.92
CA SER A 151 -8.93 1.28 17.88
C SER A 151 -8.13 1.64 16.63
N GLU A 152 -8.76 1.99 15.50
CA GLU A 152 -8.09 2.44 14.29
C GLU A 152 -7.30 3.75 14.48
N ALA A 153 -7.68 4.58 15.47
CA ALA A 153 -6.94 5.77 15.82
C ALA A 153 -5.53 5.49 16.39
N TYR A 154 -5.24 4.25 16.77
CA TYR A 154 -4.00 3.83 17.45
C TYR A 154 -3.16 2.83 16.65
N VAL A 155 -3.37 2.69 15.35
CA VAL A 155 -2.61 1.76 14.49
C VAL A 155 -1.88 2.49 13.37
N SER A 156 -1.16 3.57 13.74
CA SER A 156 -0.42 4.38 12.78
C SER A 156 0.83 3.67 12.24
N PHE A 157 1.61 2.99 13.08
CA PHE A 157 2.91 2.44 12.68
C PHE A 157 2.82 0.96 12.28
N TYR A 158 3.46 0.63 11.16
CA TYR A 158 3.87 1.48 10.06
C TYR A 158 2.72 1.61 9.04
N SER A 159 2.88 2.51 8.05
CA SER A 159 1.84 2.75 7.06
C SER A 159 1.60 1.55 6.15
N GLY A 160 0.42 0.93 6.29
CA GLY A 160 -0.01 -0.17 5.43
C GLY A 160 -0.19 0.27 3.97
N HIS A 161 -0.75 1.46 3.72
CA HIS A 161 -0.89 1.99 2.38
C HIS A 161 0.46 2.20 1.69
N ALA A 162 1.45 2.77 2.40
CA ALA A 162 2.78 2.93 1.83
C ALA A 162 3.44 1.57 1.57
N SER A 163 3.42 0.63 2.54
CA SER A 163 4.05 -0.67 2.34
C SER A 163 3.40 -1.46 1.22
N THR A 164 2.06 -1.46 1.11
CA THR A 164 1.34 -2.14 0.03
C THR A 164 1.64 -1.52 -1.33
N ALA A 165 1.61 -0.18 -1.44
CA ALA A 165 1.92 0.50 -2.70
C ALA A 165 3.37 0.23 -3.14
N PHE A 166 4.35 0.28 -2.23
CA PHE A 166 5.73 -0.02 -2.57
C PHE A 166 6.00 -1.52 -2.84
N THR A 167 5.27 -2.43 -2.18
CA THR A 167 5.30 -3.86 -2.52
C THR A 167 4.77 -4.07 -3.93
N ALA A 168 3.63 -3.45 -4.27
CA ALA A 168 3.03 -3.52 -5.61
C ALA A 168 3.97 -2.98 -6.68
N ALA A 169 4.48 -1.76 -6.46
CA ALA A 169 5.36 -1.09 -7.40
C ALA A 169 6.63 -1.90 -7.68
N VAL A 170 7.27 -2.43 -6.65
CA VAL A 170 8.55 -3.13 -6.81
C VAL A 170 8.35 -4.56 -7.30
N ALA A 171 7.52 -5.37 -6.63
CA ALA A 171 7.27 -6.74 -7.08
C ALA A 171 6.63 -6.77 -8.46
N GLY A 172 5.63 -5.91 -8.68
CA GLY A 172 4.93 -5.82 -9.96
C GLY A 172 5.85 -5.45 -11.11
N SER A 173 6.68 -4.41 -10.95
CA SER A 173 7.62 -3.98 -11.98
C SER A 173 8.72 -5.02 -12.25
N LEU A 174 9.26 -5.68 -11.20
CA LEU A 174 10.24 -6.76 -11.37
C LEU A 174 9.67 -7.94 -12.15
N LEU A 175 8.49 -8.42 -11.74
CA LEU A 175 7.82 -9.54 -12.38
C LEU A 175 7.41 -9.22 -13.81
N TYR A 176 6.92 -7.99 -14.07
CA TYR A 176 6.62 -7.52 -15.41
C TYR A 176 7.87 -7.46 -16.28
N ALA A 177 8.97 -6.89 -15.78
CA ALA A 177 10.23 -6.83 -16.48
C ALA A 177 10.84 -8.22 -16.78
N GLY A 178 10.51 -9.24 -15.99
CA GLY A 178 10.88 -10.64 -16.27
C GLY A 178 10.08 -11.29 -17.40
N ARG A 179 8.93 -10.72 -17.79
CA ARG A 179 8.03 -11.28 -18.82
C ARG A 179 8.07 -10.54 -20.16
N THR A 180 8.52 -9.29 -20.18
CA THR A 180 8.62 -8.52 -21.43
C THR A 180 10.05 -8.06 -21.71
N ARG A 181 10.41 -7.98 -23.00
CA ARG A 181 11.68 -7.39 -23.46
C ARG A 181 11.50 -5.96 -23.97
N ASP A 182 10.26 -5.49 -24.07
CA ASP A 182 9.99 -4.13 -24.52
C ASP A 182 10.46 -3.10 -23.49
N ALA A 183 11.49 -2.35 -23.83
CA ALA A 183 12.12 -1.39 -22.93
C ALA A 183 11.16 -0.24 -22.57
N TRP A 184 10.32 0.20 -23.53
CA TRP A 184 9.38 1.31 -23.27
C TRP A 184 8.34 0.93 -22.24
N SER A 185 7.69 -0.22 -22.38
CA SER A 185 6.69 -0.69 -21.41
C SER A 185 7.27 -0.95 -20.02
N ARG A 186 8.53 -1.43 -19.94
CA ARG A 186 9.24 -1.58 -18.68
C ARG A 186 9.51 -0.23 -18.00
N HIS A 187 9.98 0.78 -18.76
CA HIS A 187 10.17 2.13 -18.23
C HIS A 187 8.84 2.74 -17.77
N PHE A 188 7.78 2.57 -18.56
CA PHE A 188 6.44 3.04 -18.21
C PHE A 188 5.96 2.42 -16.89
N MET A 189 6.09 1.10 -16.74
CA MET A 189 5.71 0.40 -15.50
C MET A 189 6.50 0.93 -14.30
N TRP A 190 7.82 0.95 -14.35
CA TRP A 190 8.66 1.45 -13.27
C TRP A 190 8.36 2.91 -12.89
N GLY A 191 8.25 3.78 -13.88
CA GLY A 191 8.00 5.20 -13.67
C GLY A 191 6.63 5.47 -13.04
N THR A 192 5.57 4.86 -13.60
CA THR A 192 4.19 5.06 -13.13
C THR A 192 3.99 4.45 -11.75
N GLU A 193 4.48 3.24 -11.52
CA GLU A 193 4.32 2.54 -10.26
C GLU A 193 4.99 3.29 -9.10
N LEU A 194 6.25 3.73 -9.26
CA LEU A 194 6.95 4.46 -8.21
C LEU A 194 6.38 5.87 -8.01
N LEU A 195 5.86 6.51 -9.07
CA LEU A 195 5.13 7.77 -8.96
C LEU A 195 3.86 7.59 -8.12
N LEU A 196 3.04 6.60 -8.42
CA LEU A 196 1.80 6.33 -7.69
C LEU A 196 2.07 5.92 -6.24
N ALA A 197 3.08 5.07 -5.98
CA ALA A 197 3.46 4.67 -4.64
C ALA A 197 3.97 5.85 -3.81
N GLY A 198 4.80 6.73 -4.38
CA GLY A 198 5.27 7.95 -3.74
C GLY A 198 4.12 8.92 -3.43
N THR A 199 3.21 9.13 -4.40
CA THR A 199 2.01 9.96 -4.22
C THR A 199 1.13 9.40 -3.10
N THR A 200 0.84 8.10 -3.12
CA THR A 200 0.04 7.43 -2.08
C THR A 200 0.67 7.68 -0.71
N ALA A 201 1.97 7.42 -0.57
CA ALA A 201 2.70 7.59 0.68
C ALA A 201 2.62 9.03 1.21
N GLN A 202 2.89 10.03 0.37
CA GLN A 202 2.88 11.44 0.76
C GLN A 202 1.48 11.95 1.13
N LEU A 203 0.45 11.53 0.38
CA LEU A 203 -0.93 11.88 0.70
C LEU A 203 -1.38 11.31 2.05
N ARG A 204 -0.87 10.15 2.50
CA ARG A 204 -1.17 9.62 3.85
C ARG A 204 -0.64 10.50 4.97
N VAL A 205 0.49 11.18 4.76
CA VAL A 205 1.02 12.19 5.70
C VAL A 205 0.10 13.41 5.73
N ARG A 206 -0.27 13.95 4.57
CA ARG A 206 -1.17 15.10 4.46
C ARG A 206 -2.56 14.80 5.04
N ALA A 207 -3.04 13.59 4.85
CA ALA A 207 -4.30 13.13 5.43
C ALA A 207 -4.29 13.02 6.96
N GLY A 208 -3.13 13.14 7.59
CA GLY A 208 -2.99 12.95 9.04
C GLY A 208 -3.17 11.50 9.48
N ARG A 209 -3.16 10.55 8.52
CA ARG A 209 -3.32 9.12 8.82
C ARG A 209 -2.04 8.47 9.32
N HIS A 210 -0.88 9.03 8.92
CA HIS A 210 0.44 8.51 9.23
C HIS A 210 1.46 9.63 9.43
N TYR A 211 2.44 9.37 10.28
CA TYR A 211 3.63 10.20 10.42
C TYR A 211 4.62 9.94 9.28
N ARG A 212 5.61 10.82 9.12
CA ARG A 212 6.66 10.64 8.12
C ARG A 212 7.48 9.37 8.36
N THR A 213 7.79 9.07 9.61
CA THR A 213 8.52 7.83 9.95
C THR A 213 7.71 6.58 9.65
N ASP A 214 6.37 6.59 9.82
CA ASP A 214 5.50 5.47 9.45
C ASP A 214 5.57 5.18 7.95
N ILE A 215 5.62 6.26 7.15
CA ILE A 215 5.76 6.18 5.69
C ILE A 215 7.14 5.66 5.29
N TRP A 216 8.21 6.17 5.89
CA TRP A 216 9.57 5.73 5.56
C TRP A 216 9.79 4.26 5.86
N VAL A 217 9.33 3.80 7.03
CA VAL A 217 9.44 2.39 7.40
C VAL A 217 8.52 1.54 6.52
N GLY A 218 7.27 1.94 6.32
CA GLY A 218 6.33 1.23 5.46
C GLY A 218 6.86 1.07 4.03
N SER A 219 7.39 2.16 3.43
CA SER A 219 8.00 2.12 2.10
C SER A 219 9.22 1.19 2.06
N ALA A 220 10.09 1.25 3.07
CA ALA A 220 11.28 0.38 3.13
C ALA A 220 10.89 -1.10 3.25
N VAL A 221 9.91 -1.43 4.08
CA VAL A 221 9.38 -2.80 4.23
C VAL A 221 8.73 -3.26 2.92
N GLY A 222 7.90 -2.41 2.29
CA GLY A 222 7.28 -2.73 1.01
C GLY A 222 8.29 -3.01 -0.10
N ILE A 223 9.34 -2.18 -0.22
CA ILE A 223 10.45 -2.41 -1.15
C ILE A 223 11.16 -3.73 -0.83
N ALA A 224 11.47 -3.99 0.45
CA ALA A 224 12.17 -5.20 0.86
C ALA A 224 11.37 -6.47 0.50
N ILE A 225 10.09 -6.51 0.78
CA ILE A 225 9.21 -7.64 0.44
C ILE A 225 9.06 -7.76 -1.08
N GLY A 226 8.85 -6.62 -1.77
CA GLY A 226 8.71 -6.57 -3.23
C GLY A 226 9.93 -7.10 -3.99
N VAL A 227 11.12 -7.03 -3.38
CA VAL A 227 12.34 -7.65 -3.90
C VAL A 227 12.49 -9.08 -3.41
N ALA A 228 12.28 -9.33 -2.11
CA ALA A 228 12.58 -10.61 -1.48
C ALA A 228 11.78 -11.76 -2.09
N VAL A 229 10.48 -11.57 -2.32
CA VAL A 229 9.64 -12.65 -2.86
C VAL A 229 10.07 -13.04 -4.27
N PRO A 230 10.20 -12.16 -5.27
CA PRO A 230 10.75 -12.54 -6.56
C PRO A 230 12.17 -13.13 -6.47
N ALA A 231 13.00 -12.65 -5.54
CA ALA A 231 14.37 -13.17 -5.36
C ALA A 231 14.39 -14.60 -4.85
N LEU A 232 13.53 -14.94 -3.88
CA LEU A 232 13.40 -16.30 -3.34
C LEU A 232 12.99 -17.30 -4.43
N HIS A 233 12.25 -16.84 -5.41
CA HIS A 233 11.85 -17.64 -6.57
C HIS A 233 12.82 -17.56 -7.76
N GLY A 234 13.97 -16.89 -7.62
CA GLY A 234 14.94 -16.70 -8.70
C GLY A 234 14.40 -15.85 -9.86
N ALA A 235 13.37 -15.04 -9.64
CA ALA A 235 12.65 -14.28 -10.67
C ALA A 235 13.10 -12.80 -10.78
N ILE A 236 14.33 -12.49 -10.38
CA ILE A 236 14.88 -11.12 -10.50
C ILE A 236 15.47 -10.91 -11.90
N PRO A 237 14.86 -10.06 -12.74
CA PRO A 237 15.40 -9.73 -14.05
C PRO A 237 16.62 -8.80 -13.92
N ARG A 238 17.41 -8.73 -15.00
CA ARG A 238 18.43 -7.67 -15.11
C ARG A 238 17.74 -6.34 -15.37
N LEU A 239 18.03 -5.35 -14.53
CA LEU A 239 17.55 -3.98 -14.69
C LEU A 239 18.64 -3.13 -15.35
N SER A 240 18.23 -2.27 -16.26
CA SER A 240 19.12 -1.27 -16.88
C SER A 240 19.24 -0.03 -15.97
N ALA A 241 20.32 0.73 -16.16
CA ALA A 241 20.47 2.00 -15.46
C ALA A 241 19.35 2.99 -15.78
N SER A 242 18.80 2.95 -17.00
CA SER A 242 17.67 3.80 -17.40
C SER A 242 16.38 3.41 -16.69
N GLU A 243 16.11 2.13 -16.45
CA GLU A 243 14.95 1.70 -15.65
C GLU A 243 15.05 2.20 -14.21
N LEU A 244 16.24 2.10 -13.60
CA LEU A 244 16.46 2.61 -12.24
C LEU A 244 16.34 4.14 -12.19
N ALA A 245 16.81 4.85 -13.20
CA ALA A 245 16.67 6.31 -13.29
C ALA A 245 15.19 6.72 -13.43
N VAL A 246 14.42 6.04 -14.28
CA VAL A 246 12.98 6.30 -14.45
C VAL A 246 12.21 5.96 -13.17
N ALA A 247 12.52 4.85 -12.52
CA ALA A 247 11.94 4.47 -11.23
C ALA A 247 12.21 5.54 -10.15
N GLY A 248 13.47 5.99 -10.03
CA GLY A 248 13.86 7.05 -9.11
C GLY A 248 13.19 8.40 -9.43
N GLY A 249 13.11 8.76 -10.70
CA GLY A 249 12.39 9.95 -11.17
C GLY A 249 10.90 9.89 -10.84
N GLY A 250 10.25 8.77 -11.11
CA GLY A 250 8.85 8.53 -10.75
C GLY A 250 8.61 8.69 -9.25
N LEU A 251 9.46 8.09 -8.42
CA LEU A 251 9.37 8.23 -6.96
C LEU A 251 9.47 9.69 -6.51
N VAL A 252 10.47 10.42 -7.00
CA VAL A 252 10.66 11.84 -6.64
C VAL A 252 9.43 12.65 -7.07
N LEU A 253 8.96 12.48 -8.31
CA LEU A 253 7.75 13.15 -8.80
C LEU A 253 6.51 12.79 -8.00
N GLY A 254 6.37 11.54 -7.56
CA GLY A 254 5.27 11.10 -6.72
C GLY A 254 5.28 11.74 -5.34
N LEU A 255 6.44 11.79 -4.69
CA LEU A 255 6.58 12.45 -3.38
C LEU A 255 6.32 13.95 -3.47
N VAL A 256 6.90 14.63 -4.47
CA VAL A 256 6.70 16.07 -4.69
C VAL A 256 5.25 16.35 -5.14
N GLY A 257 4.72 15.59 -6.07
CA GLY A 257 3.35 15.72 -6.54
C GLY A 257 2.32 15.51 -5.43
N GLY A 258 2.53 14.48 -4.60
CA GLY A 258 1.68 14.22 -3.43
C GLY A 258 1.67 15.36 -2.40
N GLU A 259 2.76 16.14 -2.33
CA GLU A 259 2.80 17.36 -1.50
C GLU A 259 2.08 18.56 -2.15
N LEU A 260 2.27 18.76 -3.45
CA LEU A 260 1.81 19.94 -4.18
C LEU A 260 0.39 19.85 -4.72
N VAL A 261 -0.07 18.64 -5.04
CA VAL A 261 -1.41 18.42 -5.61
C VAL A 261 -2.49 18.83 -4.61
N ASP A 262 -3.48 19.58 -5.09
CA ASP A 262 -4.69 19.87 -4.33
C ASP A 262 -5.70 18.71 -4.50
N PRO A 263 -5.92 17.87 -3.47
CA PRO A 263 -6.81 16.72 -3.57
C PRO A 263 -8.25 17.11 -3.89
N CYS A 264 -8.70 18.26 -3.40
CA CYS A 264 -10.06 18.72 -3.65
C CYS A 264 -10.28 19.02 -5.14
N ARG A 265 -9.30 19.63 -5.82
CA ARG A 265 -9.39 19.86 -7.26
C ARG A 265 -9.45 18.56 -8.07
N LEU A 266 -8.76 17.52 -7.62
CA LEU A 266 -8.81 16.22 -8.29
C LEU A 266 -10.15 15.52 -8.13
N LEU A 267 -10.80 15.66 -6.98
CA LEU A 267 -12.10 15.05 -6.69
C LEU A 267 -13.29 15.89 -7.17
N GLY A 268 -13.04 17.09 -7.72
CA GLY A 268 -14.11 18.01 -8.14
C GLY A 268 -14.88 18.59 -6.96
N CYS A 269 -14.28 18.63 -5.76
CA CYS A 269 -14.89 19.28 -4.61
C CYS A 269 -15.04 20.78 -4.89
N VAL A 270 -16.19 21.32 -4.56
CA VAL A 270 -16.32 22.77 -4.41
C VAL A 270 -15.61 23.13 -3.11
N ALA A 271 -14.57 23.97 -3.17
CA ALA A 271 -13.94 24.49 -1.96
C ALA A 271 -15.03 25.03 -1.06
N PRO A 272 -15.09 24.66 0.23
CA PRO A 272 -16.04 25.29 1.13
C PRO A 272 -15.75 26.81 1.11
N GLU A 273 -16.67 27.56 0.53
CA GLU A 273 -16.70 29.02 0.71
C GLU A 273 -16.66 29.25 2.22
N ALA A 274 -15.75 30.10 2.68
CA ALA A 274 -15.47 30.32 4.09
C ALA A 274 -16.78 30.34 4.88
N ALA A 275 -17.08 29.24 5.57
CA ALA A 275 -18.37 29.03 6.21
C ALA A 275 -18.55 30.07 7.30
N ALA A 276 -19.57 30.86 7.14
CA ALA A 276 -20.21 31.55 8.24
C ALA A 276 -20.56 30.52 9.34
N PRO A 277 -20.56 30.86 10.62
CA PRO A 277 -20.78 29.92 11.71
C PRO A 277 -22.17 29.29 11.57
N GLU A 278 -22.23 28.04 11.09
CA GLU A 278 -23.46 27.29 10.98
C GLU A 278 -23.86 26.72 12.34
N GLY A 279 -25.12 26.93 12.65
CA GLY A 279 -25.83 26.21 13.71
C GLY A 279 -25.85 24.69 13.41
N PRO A 280 -26.30 23.84 14.36
CA PRO A 280 -26.18 22.40 14.26
C PRO A 280 -26.98 21.85 13.08
N GLY A 281 -26.29 21.48 12.01
CA GLY A 281 -26.84 20.83 10.83
C GLY A 281 -26.77 19.30 10.92
N PRO A 282 -27.64 18.58 10.21
CA PRO A 282 -27.77 17.14 10.32
C PRO A 282 -26.62 16.40 9.60
N GLY A 283 -26.05 15.42 10.29
CA GLY A 283 -25.37 14.25 9.76
C GLY A 283 -24.29 14.46 8.70
N ALA A 284 -23.02 14.50 9.14
CA ALA A 284 -21.88 14.36 8.22
C ALA A 284 -21.89 12.98 7.55
N ALA A 285 -21.78 12.97 6.21
CA ALA A 285 -21.73 11.75 5.41
C ALA A 285 -20.59 10.84 5.88
N GLU A 286 -20.94 9.63 6.26
CA GLU A 286 -20.02 8.54 6.56
C GLU A 286 -19.13 8.26 5.34
N GLY A 287 -17.82 8.36 5.51
CA GLY A 287 -16.86 7.93 4.48
C GLY A 287 -17.06 6.46 4.17
N ALA A 288 -16.95 6.07 2.88
CA ALA A 288 -17.13 4.72 2.41
C ALA A 288 -16.31 3.72 3.23
N GLN A 289 -16.98 2.90 4.02
CA GLN A 289 -16.40 1.76 4.72
C GLN A 289 -16.62 0.50 3.89
N TRP A 290 -15.52 -0.15 3.53
CA TRP A 290 -15.55 -1.44 2.88
C TRP A 290 -15.48 -2.53 3.94
N SER A 291 -16.45 -3.40 4.00
CA SER A 291 -16.42 -4.59 4.87
C SER A 291 -16.73 -5.84 4.07
N LEU A 292 -15.93 -6.88 4.34
CA LEU A 292 -16.19 -8.25 3.88
C LEU A 292 -16.69 -9.02 5.08
N THR A 293 -17.97 -9.34 5.08
CA THR A 293 -18.58 -10.13 6.16
C THR A 293 -19.05 -11.47 5.65
N PRO A 294 -18.88 -12.56 6.43
CA PRO A 294 -19.54 -13.82 6.13
C PRO A 294 -21.07 -13.59 6.19
N GLY A 295 -21.76 -13.89 5.11
CA GLY A 295 -23.22 -13.75 5.02
C GLY A 295 -23.84 -14.93 4.31
N ALA A 296 -25.11 -15.20 4.58
CA ALA A 296 -25.89 -16.18 3.83
C ALA A 296 -26.31 -15.54 2.50
N VAL A 297 -25.94 -16.16 1.38
CA VAL A 297 -26.39 -15.79 0.05
C VAL A 297 -27.20 -16.96 -0.49
N GLY A 298 -28.53 -16.86 -0.44
CA GLY A 298 -29.44 -17.95 -0.78
C GLY A 298 -29.31 -19.14 0.17
N GLU A 299 -29.28 -20.36 -0.33
CA GLU A 299 -29.13 -21.59 0.49
C GLU A 299 -27.65 -21.96 0.80
N GLY A 300 -26.70 -21.05 0.62
CA GLY A 300 -25.25 -21.28 0.83
C GLY A 300 -24.57 -20.20 1.67
N ALA A 301 -23.43 -20.57 2.29
CA ALA A 301 -22.54 -19.61 2.94
C ALA A 301 -21.71 -18.88 1.88
N GLY A 302 -21.71 -17.54 1.90
CA GLY A 302 -20.95 -16.69 1.00
C GLY A 302 -20.31 -15.51 1.73
N LEU A 303 -19.42 -14.81 1.02
CA LEU A 303 -18.86 -13.54 1.48
C LEU A 303 -19.71 -12.40 0.90
N GLN A 304 -20.26 -11.56 1.76
CA GLN A 304 -21.01 -10.38 1.35
C GLN A 304 -20.08 -9.17 1.39
N PHE A 305 -19.95 -8.53 0.23
CA PHE A 305 -19.25 -7.27 0.08
C PHE A 305 -20.25 -6.13 0.31
N SER A 306 -20.01 -5.29 1.30
CA SER A 306 -20.82 -4.10 1.55
C SER A 306 -19.95 -2.85 1.55
N ALA A 307 -20.45 -1.80 0.86
CA ALA A 307 -19.92 -0.46 0.94
C ALA A 307 -21.00 0.43 1.57
N LYS A 308 -20.68 1.11 2.67
CA LYS A 308 -21.48 2.24 3.16
C LYS A 308 -20.83 3.53 2.65
N TRP A 309 -21.62 4.35 2.02
CA TRP A 309 -21.25 5.67 1.49
C TRP A 309 -21.55 6.75 2.51
#